data_6e8d68b5cd80a9ad3f6375df8ca96e05
#
_entry.id   6e8d68b5cd80a9ad3f6375df8ca96e05
#
_cell.length_a   1.000
_cell.length_b   1.000
_cell.length_c   1.000
_cell.angle_alpha   90.00
_cell.angle_beta   90.00
_cell.angle_gamma   90.00
#
_symmetry.space_group_name_H-M   'P 1'
#
loop_
_entity.id
_entity.type
_entity.pdbx_description
1 polymer ?
#
loop_
_entity_poly.entity_id
_entity_poly.type
_entity_poly.pdbx_seq_one_letter_code
_entity_poly.pdbx_strand_id
1 'polypeptide(L)'
;MKKTNKMMRVTALLMMALFLLSLAACGSKTNTAETQAQSAQNATAAETKSADAQQSETTANTADTATEAVSSGNKTLVVYYSATGTTKGVAQNIANATGADTYEILAAQTYTEADLNWNDKSSRTTTEQNDKSVRPEIGSEKISLDGYSTIYIGYPIWWGEEPRIMDTFVESYDFTGKTMIPFCTSGGSGIGSSGKNLEQNAGTGKWLEGERLSADTDIAAWIKGLNLS
;
A
#
# COMPACT_ATOMS: atom_id res chain seq x y z
N MET A 1 -42.49 43.37 -2.91
CA MET A 1 -42.93 43.16 -4.31
C MET A 1 -42.67 41.73 -4.71
N LYS A 2 -43.72 41.00 -4.97
CA LYS A 2 -43.74 39.58 -5.38
C LYS A 2 -43.18 39.44 -6.80
N LYS A 3 -42.39 38.42 -7.08
CA LYS A 3 -42.40 37.77 -8.39
C LYS A 3 -42.11 36.28 -8.25
N THR A 4 -43.17 35.55 -8.40
CA THR A 4 -43.33 34.14 -8.72
C THR A 4 -42.89 33.86 -10.15
N ASN A 5 -42.13 32.79 -10.39
CA ASN A 5 -42.08 32.10 -11.69
C ASN A 5 -41.86 30.62 -11.36
N LYS A 6 -42.87 29.87 -11.43
CA LYS A 6 -43.58 29.18 -12.50
C LYS A 6 -42.88 27.90 -12.95
N MET A 7 -43.47 26.83 -12.49
CA MET A 7 -43.30 25.44 -12.90
C MET A 7 -43.21 25.29 -14.42
N MET A 8 -42.36 24.44 -14.86
CA MET A 8 -42.52 23.75 -16.14
C MET A 8 -42.26 22.26 -15.96
N ARG A 9 -43.39 21.57 -15.81
CA ARG A 9 -43.47 20.10 -15.97
C ARG A 9 -43.45 19.83 -17.47
N VAL A 10 -42.54 18.95 -17.92
CA VAL A 10 -42.70 18.30 -19.22
C VAL A 10 -42.57 16.78 -18.99
N THR A 11 -43.71 16.17 -19.14
CA THR A 11 -43.98 14.74 -19.30
C THR A 11 -43.78 14.38 -20.78
N ALA A 12 -43.10 13.30 -21.07
CA ALA A 12 -43.27 12.45 -22.26
C ALA A 12 -42.49 11.16 -22.02
N LEU A 13 -43.18 10.08 -21.77
CA LEU A 13 -43.72 9.04 -22.66
C LEU A 13 -42.64 8.12 -23.25
N LEU A 14 -42.55 6.94 -22.66
CA LEU A 14 -42.81 5.60 -23.20
C LEU A 14 -42.30 5.32 -24.62
N MET A 15 -41.28 4.46 -24.71
CA MET A 15 -41.17 3.50 -25.82
C MET A 15 -40.66 2.16 -25.29
N MET A 16 -41.59 1.24 -25.24
CA MET A 16 -41.47 -0.20 -25.00
C MET A 16 -41.16 -0.83 -26.36
N ALA A 17 -40.08 -1.52 -26.50
CA ALA A 17 -39.86 -2.42 -27.63
C ALA A 17 -39.35 -3.78 -27.10
N LEU A 18 -40.29 -4.72 -27.11
CA LEU A 18 -40.04 -6.16 -27.01
C LEU A 18 -39.18 -6.60 -28.19
N PHE A 19 -38.17 -7.41 -27.91
CA PHE A 19 -37.66 -8.38 -28.88
C PHE A 19 -37.59 -9.75 -28.21
N LEU A 20 -38.47 -10.62 -28.67
CA LEU A 20 -38.57 -12.02 -28.29
C LEU A 20 -37.71 -12.88 -29.21
N LEU A 21 -37.14 -13.91 -28.63
CA LEU A 21 -36.81 -15.24 -29.15
C LEU A 21 -35.90 -15.40 -30.36
N SER A 22 -34.85 -16.18 -30.18
CA SER A 22 -34.69 -17.43 -30.92
C SER A 22 -33.78 -18.41 -30.16
N LEU A 23 -34.41 -19.53 -29.79
CA LEU A 23 -33.76 -20.79 -29.44
C LEU A 23 -33.18 -21.39 -30.71
N ALA A 24 -31.97 -21.95 -30.62
CA ALA A 24 -31.56 -23.08 -31.43
C ALA A 24 -30.65 -23.99 -30.60
N ALA A 25 -31.14 -25.16 -30.41
CA ALA A 25 -30.56 -26.30 -29.70
C ALA A 25 -29.67 -27.13 -30.62
N CYS A 26 -29.03 -28.12 -30.01
CA CYS A 26 -28.34 -29.30 -30.54
C CYS A 26 -26.85 -29.12 -30.83
N GLY A 27 -25.97 -30.00 -30.35
CA GLY A 27 -26.12 -31.36 -29.92
C GLY A 27 -24.83 -31.92 -29.34
N SER A 28 -25.05 -32.96 -28.61
CA SER A 28 -24.13 -33.86 -27.94
C SER A 28 -22.93 -34.36 -28.76
N LYS A 29 -21.81 -34.62 -28.09
CA LYS A 29 -21.30 -36.02 -27.97
C LYS A 29 -20.19 -36.10 -26.92
N THR A 30 -20.46 -36.90 -25.95
CA THR A 30 -19.60 -37.71 -25.09
C THR A 30 -18.39 -38.31 -25.82
N ASN A 31 -17.25 -38.32 -25.16
CA ASN A 31 -16.45 -39.55 -25.04
C ASN A 31 -15.60 -39.52 -23.78
N THR A 32 -15.86 -40.52 -23.01
CA THR A 32 -15.24 -41.13 -21.86
C THR A 32 -13.91 -41.81 -22.26
N ALA A 33 -13.01 -41.88 -21.35
CA ALA A 33 -12.08 -42.93 -20.96
C ALA A 33 -10.79 -42.27 -20.44
N GLU A 34 -10.54 -42.34 -19.14
CA GLU A 34 -9.93 -43.46 -18.38
C GLU A 34 -8.54 -43.83 -18.88
N THR A 35 -7.58 -43.69 -18.00
CA THR A 35 -6.80 -44.80 -17.44
C THR A 35 -5.55 -44.23 -16.79
N GLN A 36 -5.47 -44.27 -15.46
CA GLN A 36 -4.57 -45.04 -14.61
C GLN A 36 -3.07 -44.85 -14.92
N ALA A 37 -2.34 -44.37 -13.98
CA ALA A 37 -1.83 -44.99 -12.75
C ALA A 37 -0.40 -45.51 -12.86
N GLN A 38 0.28 -45.37 -11.75
CA GLN A 38 1.46 -46.14 -11.28
C GLN A 38 2.82 -45.67 -11.82
N SER A 39 3.84 -45.60 -11.06
CA SER A 39 4.25 -46.11 -9.77
C SER A 39 5.68 -45.67 -9.53
N ALA A 40 5.96 -45.29 -8.35
CA ALA A 40 6.81 -45.94 -7.36
C ALA A 40 8.34 -45.84 -7.53
N GLN A 41 8.89 -45.30 -6.46
CA GLN A 41 10.04 -45.80 -5.70
C GLN A 41 11.39 -45.91 -6.38
N ASN A 42 12.36 -45.22 -5.83
CA ASN A 42 13.34 -45.93 -5.03
C ASN A 42 14.16 -45.00 -4.17
N ALA A 43 14.22 -45.35 -2.92
CA ALA A 43 15.14 -44.90 -1.92
C ALA A 43 16.53 -45.51 -2.18
N THR A 44 17.58 -44.85 -1.78
CA THR A 44 18.62 -45.53 -1.00
C THR A 44 19.57 -44.49 -0.42
N ALA A 45 19.76 -44.61 0.86
CA ALA A 45 20.70 -43.96 1.73
C ALA A 45 22.15 -44.37 1.43
N ALA A 46 23.08 -43.50 1.79
CA ALA A 46 24.33 -43.92 2.42
C ALA A 46 24.98 -42.75 3.14
N GLU A 47 25.16 -42.98 4.41
CA GLU A 47 25.98 -42.27 5.37
C GLU A 47 27.47 -42.26 4.96
N THR A 48 28.25 -41.28 5.45
CA THR A 48 29.48 -41.51 6.24
C THR A 48 30.02 -40.16 6.73
N LYS A 49 29.99 -39.88 7.99
CA LYS A 49 30.93 -39.64 9.07
C LYS A 49 32.35 -39.13 8.68
N SER A 50 32.77 -38.04 9.31
CA SER A 50 33.79 -37.85 10.37
C SER A 50 34.18 -36.38 10.42
N ALA A 51 33.98 -35.67 11.46
CA ALA A 51 34.75 -35.35 12.63
C ALA A 51 36.23 -34.99 12.34
N ASP A 52 36.61 -33.73 12.57
CA ASP A 52 37.72 -33.42 13.47
C ASP A 52 37.60 -31.99 14.01
N ALA A 53 37.91 -31.90 15.29
CA ALA A 53 37.90 -30.69 16.08
C ALA A 53 39.34 -30.13 16.10
N GLN A 54 39.48 -28.83 16.03
CA GLN A 54 40.65 -28.20 16.68
C GLN A 54 40.34 -26.79 17.16
N GLN A 55 40.49 -26.68 18.42
CA GLN A 55 40.36 -25.56 19.33
C GLN A 55 41.69 -24.81 19.35
N SER A 56 41.66 -23.48 19.33
CA SER A 56 42.67 -22.61 19.99
C SER A 56 42.15 -21.19 20.04
N GLU A 57 41.80 -20.78 21.17
CA GLU A 57 42.37 -19.85 22.17
C GLU A 57 42.39 -18.37 21.79
N THR A 58 41.54 -17.70 22.53
CA THR A 58 41.66 -16.49 23.35
C THR A 58 42.77 -15.48 22.96
N THR A 59 42.34 -14.29 22.61
CA THR A 59 42.90 -13.06 23.17
C THR A 59 41.81 -12.02 23.40
N ALA A 60 41.63 -11.73 24.67
CA ALA A 60 40.89 -10.56 25.17
C ALA A 60 41.71 -9.32 24.74
N ASN A 61 41.01 -8.33 24.18
CA ASN A 61 41.52 -6.99 24.30
C ASN A 61 40.36 -5.97 24.33
N THR A 62 40.27 -5.35 25.46
CA THR A 62 39.98 -3.92 25.73
C THR A 62 38.65 -3.36 25.21
N ALA A 63 37.80 -3.12 26.17
CA ALA A 63 36.71 -2.16 26.07
C ALA A 63 37.19 -0.82 25.51
N ASP A 64 36.79 -0.54 24.30
CA ASP A 64 36.74 0.82 23.79
C ASP A 64 35.29 1.26 23.84
N THR A 65 35.00 2.12 24.78
CA THR A 65 33.73 2.85 24.89
C THR A 65 33.70 3.82 23.72
N ALA A 66 33.37 3.31 22.55
CA ALA A 66 32.95 4.16 21.45
C ALA A 66 31.57 4.73 21.86
N THR A 67 31.59 5.95 22.34
CA THR A 67 30.46 6.85 22.27
C THR A 67 29.98 6.80 20.82
N GLU A 68 28.93 6.04 20.55
CA GLU A 68 28.24 6.12 19.27
C GLU A 68 27.74 7.56 19.14
N ALA A 69 28.51 8.35 18.40
CA ALA A 69 28.03 9.59 17.84
C ALA A 69 26.76 9.21 17.10
N VAL A 70 25.63 9.74 17.57
CA VAL A 70 24.34 9.68 16.87
C VAL A 70 24.64 10.30 15.51
N SER A 71 24.97 9.46 14.53
CA SER A 71 25.06 9.86 13.14
C SER A 71 23.66 10.38 12.82
N SER A 72 23.50 11.68 12.71
CA SER A 72 22.31 12.26 12.12
C SER A 72 22.31 11.81 10.66
N GLY A 73 21.80 10.60 10.47
CA GLY A 73 21.83 9.94 9.18
C GLY A 73 20.89 10.67 8.23
N ASN A 74 21.43 11.07 7.11
CA ASN A 74 20.68 11.63 5.99
C ASN A 74 20.03 10.53 5.12
N LYS A 75 19.55 9.44 5.76
CA LYS A 75 18.91 8.36 5.03
C LYS A 75 17.50 8.75 4.60
N THR A 76 17.10 8.17 3.50
CA THR A 76 15.74 8.29 2.96
C THR A 76 14.99 6.98 3.14
N LEU A 77 13.71 7.06 3.49
CA LEU A 77 12.81 5.92 3.62
C LEU A 77 11.58 6.14 2.73
N VAL A 78 11.11 5.09 2.09
CA VAL A 78 9.80 5.07 1.42
C VAL A 78 8.87 4.16 2.20
N VAL A 79 7.96 4.74 2.94
CA VAL A 79 6.87 4.05 3.64
C VAL A 79 5.66 3.99 2.72
N TYR A 80 5.01 2.85 2.61
CA TYR A 80 3.79 2.77 1.80
C TYR A 80 2.82 1.70 2.27
N TYR A 81 1.54 1.93 1.98
CA TYR A 81 0.48 0.94 2.02
C TYR A 81 -0.03 0.67 0.60
N SER A 82 -0.23 -0.59 0.26
CA SER A 82 -0.71 -0.98 -1.07
C SER A 82 -1.59 -2.23 -1.03
N ALA A 83 -2.90 -2.06 -1.23
CA ALA A 83 -3.84 -3.19 -1.22
C ALA A 83 -3.78 -4.03 -2.51
N THR A 84 -3.45 -3.41 -3.65
CA THR A 84 -3.51 -4.04 -4.99
C THR A 84 -2.17 -4.03 -5.73
N GLY A 85 -1.10 -3.57 -5.10
CA GLY A 85 0.22 -3.47 -5.70
C GLY A 85 0.52 -2.17 -6.46
N THR A 86 -0.48 -1.34 -6.78
CA THR A 86 -0.26 -0.10 -7.56
C THR A 86 0.64 0.88 -6.83
N THR A 87 0.35 1.21 -5.56
CA THR A 87 1.18 2.10 -4.75
C THR A 87 2.57 1.52 -4.53
N LYS A 88 2.66 0.21 -4.32
CA LYS A 88 3.94 -0.51 -4.19
C LYS A 88 4.85 -0.28 -5.39
N GLY A 89 4.31 -0.38 -6.61
CA GLY A 89 5.08 -0.14 -7.84
C GLY A 89 5.66 1.27 -7.88
N VAL A 90 4.87 2.29 -7.53
CA VAL A 90 5.33 3.69 -7.46
C VAL A 90 6.37 3.88 -6.35
N ALA A 91 6.14 3.28 -5.16
CA ALA A 91 7.08 3.33 -4.04
C ALA A 91 8.45 2.75 -4.41
N GLN A 92 8.48 1.64 -5.15
CA GLN A 92 9.72 1.04 -5.65
C GLN A 92 10.44 1.95 -6.65
N ASN A 93 9.71 2.63 -7.54
CA ASN A 93 10.30 3.60 -8.46
C ASN A 93 10.96 4.77 -7.71
N ILE A 94 10.32 5.28 -6.65
CA ILE A 94 10.89 6.32 -5.79
C ILE A 94 12.15 5.79 -5.07
N ALA A 95 12.07 4.60 -4.48
CA ALA A 95 13.19 3.99 -3.78
C ALA A 95 14.40 3.79 -4.72
N ASN A 96 14.17 3.31 -5.94
CA ASN A 96 15.21 3.13 -6.94
C ASN A 96 15.85 4.48 -7.36
N ALA A 97 15.04 5.53 -7.50
CA ALA A 97 15.52 6.85 -7.91
C ALA A 97 16.29 7.58 -6.79
N THR A 98 16.01 7.26 -5.53
CA THR A 98 16.61 7.94 -4.36
C THR A 98 17.64 7.09 -3.63
N GLY A 99 17.74 5.79 -3.91
CA GLY A 99 18.52 4.85 -3.10
C GLY A 99 17.93 4.63 -1.70
N ALA A 100 16.62 4.88 -1.53
CA ALA A 100 15.95 4.80 -0.24
C ALA A 100 15.67 3.36 0.20
N ASP A 101 15.69 3.14 1.51
CA ASP A 101 15.10 1.95 2.10
C ASP A 101 13.57 1.95 1.92
N THR A 102 12.94 0.79 1.98
CA THR A 102 11.48 0.67 1.84
C THR A 102 10.85 0.00 3.05
N TYR A 103 9.64 0.45 3.42
CA TYR A 103 8.83 -0.19 4.44
C TYR A 103 7.39 -0.28 3.98
N GLU A 104 6.88 -1.52 3.89
CA GLU A 104 5.48 -1.80 3.53
C GLU A 104 4.63 -1.93 4.78
N ILE A 105 3.62 -1.08 4.89
CA ILE A 105 2.58 -1.21 5.90
C ILE A 105 1.67 -2.37 5.47
N LEU A 106 1.61 -3.42 6.28
CA LEU A 106 0.71 -4.55 6.08
C LEU A 106 -0.42 -4.47 7.09
N ALA A 107 -1.66 -4.62 6.64
CA ALA A 107 -2.78 -4.75 7.57
C ALA A 107 -2.71 -6.10 8.29
N ALA A 108 -2.98 -6.14 9.60
CA ALA A 108 -3.03 -7.38 10.38
C ALA A 108 -4.08 -8.34 9.80
N GLN A 109 -5.19 -7.81 9.32
CA GLN A 109 -6.16 -8.54 8.51
C GLN A 109 -6.08 -8.04 7.07
N THR A 110 -5.54 -8.86 6.17
CA THR A 110 -5.44 -8.55 4.74
C THR A 110 -6.82 -8.23 4.16
N TYR A 111 -6.88 -7.20 3.31
CA TYR A 111 -8.09 -6.86 2.59
C TYR A 111 -8.31 -7.82 1.43
N THR A 112 -9.49 -8.42 1.38
CA THR A 112 -9.95 -9.27 0.28
C THR A 112 -10.54 -8.42 -0.86
N GLU A 113 -10.80 -9.03 -2.02
CA GLU A 113 -11.51 -8.35 -3.11
C GLU A 113 -12.90 -7.84 -2.67
N ALA A 114 -13.59 -8.62 -1.82
CA ALA A 114 -14.88 -8.21 -1.26
C ALA A 114 -14.74 -6.99 -0.34
N ASP A 115 -13.69 -6.95 0.49
CA ASP A 115 -13.39 -5.80 1.34
C ASP A 115 -13.09 -4.53 0.55
N LEU A 116 -12.49 -4.67 -0.63
CA LEU A 116 -12.10 -3.57 -1.52
C LEU A 116 -13.22 -3.14 -2.48
N ASN A 117 -14.38 -3.81 -2.45
CA ASN A 117 -15.49 -3.49 -3.34
C ASN A 117 -16.15 -2.15 -2.98
N TRP A 118 -15.72 -1.09 -3.64
CA TRP A 118 -16.23 0.28 -3.44
C TRP A 118 -17.71 0.46 -3.88
N ASN A 119 -18.29 -0.48 -4.65
CA ASN A 119 -19.71 -0.47 -4.99
C ASN A 119 -20.59 -1.05 -3.87
N ASP A 120 -20.01 -1.81 -2.94
CA ASP A 120 -20.71 -2.35 -1.79
C ASP A 120 -20.59 -1.39 -0.60
N LYS A 121 -21.73 -0.82 -0.19
CA LYS A 121 -21.79 0.10 0.95
C LYS A 121 -21.48 -0.56 2.30
N SER A 122 -21.52 -1.88 2.35
CA SER A 122 -21.18 -2.69 3.53
C SER A 122 -19.77 -3.29 3.49
N SER A 123 -19.03 -3.07 2.42
CA SER A 123 -17.64 -3.52 2.34
C SER A 123 -16.80 -2.92 3.46
N ARG A 124 -15.77 -3.65 3.88
CA ARG A 124 -14.91 -3.22 4.98
C ARG A 124 -14.32 -1.84 4.74
N THR A 125 -13.76 -1.60 3.55
CA THR A 125 -13.17 -0.31 3.21
C THR A 125 -14.19 0.82 3.18
N THR A 126 -15.43 0.57 2.70
CA THR A 126 -16.51 1.57 2.77
C THR A 126 -16.86 1.91 4.21
N THR A 127 -16.97 0.89 5.07
CA THR A 127 -17.31 1.06 6.48
C THR A 127 -16.19 1.83 7.22
N GLU A 128 -14.93 1.45 7.00
CA GLU A 128 -13.78 2.14 7.59
C GLU A 128 -13.70 3.61 7.16
N GLN A 129 -13.92 3.91 5.87
CA GLN A 129 -13.85 5.28 5.38
C GLN A 129 -14.99 6.17 5.89
N ASN A 130 -16.15 5.60 6.18
CA ASN A 130 -17.29 6.34 6.75
C ASN A 130 -17.10 6.69 8.23
N ASP A 131 -16.17 6.05 8.93
CA ASP A 131 -15.86 6.33 10.34
C ASP A 131 -14.41 6.77 10.50
N LYS A 132 -14.21 8.07 10.74
CA LYS A 132 -12.89 8.67 10.89
C LYS A 132 -12.15 8.23 12.17
N SER A 133 -12.83 7.58 13.09
CA SER A 133 -12.24 7.08 14.34
C SER A 133 -11.65 5.68 14.22
N VAL A 134 -11.96 4.96 13.14
CA VAL A 134 -11.45 3.60 12.91
C VAL A 134 -9.94 3.63 12.69
N ARG A 135 -9.26 2.71 13.35
CA ARG A 135 -7.79 2.50 13.24
C ARG A 135 -7.50 1.03 12.98
N PRO A 136 -7.47 0.60 11.69
CA PRO A 136 -7.13 -0.77 11.34
C PRO A 136 -5.74 -1.14 11.89
N GLU A 137 -5.62 -2.32 12.44
CA GLU A 137 -4.39 -2.82 13.03
C GLU A 137 -3.32 -3.08 11.95
N ILE A 138 -2.07 -2.68 12.25
CA ILE A 138 -0.91 -2.94 11.41
C ILE A 138 -0.29 -4.26 11.83
N GLY A 139 -0.11 -5.17 10.86
CA GLY A 139 0.49 -6.49 11.05
C GLY A 139 2.00 -6.54 10.74
N SER A 140 2.55 -5.53 10.06
CA SER A 140 4.01 -5.45 9.87
C SER A 140 4.70 -5.06 11.18
N GLU A 141 5.92 -5.57 11.40
CA GLU A 141 6.74 -5.20 12.54
C GLU A 141 7.07 -3.70 12.53
N LYS A 142 7.16 -3.10 13.71
CA LYS A 142 7.54 -1.68 13.81
C LYS A 142 8.96 -1.47 13.29
N ILE A 143 9.11 -0.42 12.46
CA ILE A 143 10.42 0.03 12.00
C ILE A 143 10.95 1.14 12.92
N SER A 144 12.26 1.18 13.21
CA SER A 144 12.87 2.38 13.77
C SER A 144 13.02 3.44 12.69
N LEU A 145 12.64 4.67 13.03
CA LEU A 145 12.85 5.84 12.15
C LEU A 145 14.18 6.54 12.40
N ASP A 146 15.04 5.98 13.26
CA ASP A 146 16.36 6.54 13.55
C ASP A 146 17.24 6.52 12.30
N GLY A 147 17.98 7.60 12.08
CA GLY A 147 18.85 7.74 10.91
C GLY A 147 18.14 8.15 9.62
N TYR A 148 16.80 8.22 9.58
CA TYR A 148 16.06 8.75 8.43
C TYR A 148 15.70 10.21 8.66
N SER A 149 16.04 11.07 7.71
CA SER A 149 15.68 12.49 7.71
C SER A 149 14.58 12.82 6.71
N THR A 150 14.45 12.01 5.67
CA THR A 150 13.47 12.18 4.61
C THR A 150 12.62 10.93 4.48
N ILE A 151 11.30 11.08 4.55
CA ILE A 151 10.35 9.97 4.47
C ILE A 151 9.30 10.28 3.41
N TYR A 152 9.31 9.50 2.34
CA TYR A 152 8.20 9.45 1.40
C TYR A 152 7.12 8.56 1.99
N ILE A 153 5.86 9.01 1.97
CA ILE A 153 4.73 8.25 2.52
C ILE A 153 3.65 8.07 1.47
N GLY A 154 3.40 6.83 1.05
CA GLY A 154 2.59 6.47 -0.10
C GLY A 154 1.35 5.65 0.24
N TYR A 155 0.22 5.96 -0.41
CA TYR A 155 -1.05 5.29 -0.18
C TYR A 155 -2.00 5.40 -1.38
N PRO A 156 -2.96 4.47 -1.55
CA PRO A 156 -4.04 4.65 -2.50
C PRO A 156 -5.06 5.66 -1.97
N ILE A 157 -5.78 6.35 -2.86
CA ILE A 157 -6.93 7.17 -2.45
C ILE A 157 -8.17 6.29 -2.39
N TRP A 158 -8.82 6.23 -1.22
CA TRP A 158 -10.11 5.61 -0.99
C TRP A 158 -11.15 6.67 -0.61
N TRP A 159 -12.24 6.77 -1.36
CA TRP A 159 -13.31 7.77 -1.15
C TRP A 159 -12.80 9.22 -1.03
N GLY A 160 -11.71 9.54 -1.74
CA GLY A 160 -11.14 10.88 -1.74
C GLY A 160 -10.17 11.19 -0.61
N GLU A 161 -9.94 10.24 0.30
CA GLU A 161 -9.07 10.38 1.47
C GLU A 161 -8.02 9.24 1.50
N GLU A 162 -7.13 9.31 2.47
CA GLU A 162 -6.19 8.23 2.84
C GLU A 162 -6.95 7.03 3.45
N PRO A 163 -6.47 5.79 3.27
CA PRO A 163 -6.98 4.64 4.02
C PRO A 163 -6.72 4.79 5.52
N ARG A 164 -7.69 4.40 6.36
CA ARG A 164 -7.58 4.58 7.83
C ARG A 164 -6.38 3.90 8.48
N ILE A 165 -5.79 2.89 7.83
CA ILE A 165 -4.53 2.28 8.29
C ILE A 165 -3.36 3.26 8.23
N MET A 166 -3.40 4.27 7.35
CA MET A 166 -2.39 5.31 7.28
C MET A 166 -2.46 6.23 8.50
N ASP A 167 -3.68 6.52 9.01
CA ASP A 167 -3.87 7.25 10.26
C ASP A 167 -3.26 6.46 11.43
N THR A 168 -3.53 5.13 11.49
CA THR A 168 -2.89 4.25 12.49
C THR A 168 -1.37 4.34 12.45
N PHE A 169 -0.80 4.37 11.25
CA PHE A 169 0.64 4.45 11.09
C PHE A 169 1.18 5.78 11.61
N VAL A 170 0.67 6.90 11.13
CA VAL A 170 1.25 8.20 11.48
C VAL A 170 1.06 8.57 12.94
N GLU A 171 -0.01 8.10 13.59
CA GLU A 171 -0.24 8.27 15.02
C GLU A 171 0.70 7.41 15.90
N SER A 172 1.35 6.41 15.31
CA SER A 172 2.21 5.46 16.03
C SER A 172 3.68 5.86 16.10
N TYR A 173 4.06 6.96 15.44
CA TYR A 173 5.44 7.40 15.30
C TYR A 173 5.62 8.89 15.59
N ASP A 174 6.82 9.26 16.05
CA ASP A 174 7.27 10.65 16.13
C ASP A 174 8.14 11.00 14.92
N PHE A 175 7.70 12.00 14.15
CA PHE A 175 8.39 12.48 12.95
C PHE A 175 9.17 13.79 13.21
N THR A 176 9.41 14.16 14.46
CA THR A 176 10.20 15.36 14.79
C THR A 176 11.55 15.34 14.08
N GLY A 177 11.88 16.45 13.41
CA GLY A 177 13.13 16.60 12.65
C GLY A 177 13.15 15.87 11.29
N LYS A 178 12.04 15.28 10.86
CA LYS A 178 11.93 14.57 9.57
C LYS A 178 11.13 15.39 8.56
N THR A 179 11.52 15.29 7.29
CA THR A 179 10.75 15.83 6.17
C THR A 179 9.87 14.73 5.61
N MET A 180 8.56 14.96 5.63
CA MET A 180 7.53 14.02 5.18
C MET A 180 7.02 14.44 3.81
N ILE A 181 7.00 13.51 2.86
CA ILE A 181 6.63 13.77 1.47
C ILE A 181 5.51 12.82 1.08
N PRO A 182 4.24 13.23 1.19
CA PRO A 182 3.12 12.40 0.80
C PRO A 182 3.06 12.18 -0.72
N PHE A 183 2.72 10.95 -1.12
CA PHE A 183 2.29 10.67 -2.49
C PHE A 183 1.12 9.70 -2.47
N CYS A 184 0.27 9.79 -3.48
CA CYS A 184 -0.83 8.87 -3.58
C CYS A 184 -0.94 8.27 -4.97
N THR A 185 -1.65 7.14 -5.05
CA THR A 185 -2.11 6.55 -6.31
C THR A 185 -3.63 6.52 -6.34
N SER A 186 -4.22 6.76 -7.49
CA SER A 186 -5.67 6.67 -7.66
C SER A 186 -6.04 6.44 -9.12
N GLY A 187 -7.26 5.98 -9.36
CA GLY A 187 -7.83 5.84 -10.70
C GLY A 187 -8.15 7.17 -11.39
N GLY A 188 -8.04 8.32 -10.69
CA GLY A 188 -8.34 9.63 -11.29
C GLY A 188 -8.34 10.79 -10.29
N SER A 189 -8.60 10.55 -9.01
CA SER A 189 -8.61 11.59 -7.98
C SER A 189 -7.19 12.08 -7.69
N GLY A 190 -7.03 13.38 -7.43
CA GLY A 190 -5.80 13.92 -6.86
C GLY A 190 -5.63 13.53 -5.40
N ILE A 191 -4.55 13.98 -4.77
CA ILE A 191 -4.24 13.74 -3.36
C ILE A 191 -5.26 14.41 -2.41
N GLY A 192 -5.93 15.47 -2.86
CA GLY A 192 -6.94 16.18 -2.08
C GLY A 192 -6.40 16.68 -0.74
N SER A 193 -7.17 16.45 0.32
CA SER A 193 -6.77 16.80 1.70
C SER A 193 -5.99 15.69 2.43
N SER A 194 -5.83 14.51 1.81
CA SER A 194 -5.30 13.33 2.51
C SER A 194 -3.90 13.54 3.11
N GLY A 195 -2.99 14.23 2.41
CA GLY A 195 -1.68 14.57 2.96
C GLY A 195 -1.76 15.48 4.20
N LYS A 196 -2.71 16.43 4.21
CA LYS A 196 -2.94 17.33 5.37
C LYS A 196 -3.60 16.59 6.53
N ASN A 197 -4.49 15.64 6.25
CA ASN A 197 -5.08 14.82 7.29
C ASN A 197 -3.98 14.02 8.01
N LEU A 198 -3.08 13.39 7.25
CA LEU A 198 -1.94 12.65 7.82
C LEU A 198 -1.02 13.56 8.63
N GLU A 199 -0.72 14.77 8.15
CA GLU A 199 0.06 15.78 8.89
C GLU A 199 -0.58 16.11 10.25
N GLN A 200 -1.89 16.32 10.26
CA GLN A 200 -2.65 16.64 11.48
C GLN A 200 -2.65 15.46 12.46
N ASN A 201 -2.84 14.23 11.96
CA ASN A 201 -2.88 13.04 12.79
C ASN A 201 -1.48 12.67 13.32
N ALA A 202 -0.43 12.93 12.57
CA ALA A 202 0.95 12.73 13.00
C ALA A 202 1.38 13.74 14.10
N GLY A 203 0.91 14.98 14.02
CA GLY A 203 1.20 16.05 14.97
C GLY A 203 2.66 16.52 14.99
N THR A 204 3.56 15.85 14.28
CA THR A 204 5.01 16.13 14.21
C THR A 204 5.54 16.00 12.79
N GLY A 205 6.78 16.46 12.54
CA GLY A 205 7.43 16.45 11.25
C GLY A 205 7.20 17.72 10.42
N LYS A 206 8.03 17.89 9.38
CA LYS A 206 7.86 18.92 8.35
C LYS A 206 7.23 18.29 7.13
N TRP A 207 5.94 18.55 6.91
CA TRP A 207 5.20 17.96 5.79
C TRP A 207 5.26 18.86 4.56
N LEU A 208 5.58 18.28 3.42
CA LEU A 208 5.53 18.94 2.12
C LEU A 208 4.18 18.70 1.47
N GLU A 209 3.86 19.50 0.46
CA GLU A 209 2.70 19.26 -0.37
C GLU A 209 2.89 17.93 -1.14
N GLY A 210 1.90 17.05 -1.03
CA GLY A 210 1.95 15.75 -1.66
C GLY A 210 1.38 15.79 -3.08
N GLU A 211 1.62 14.72 -3.85
CA GLU A 211 1.18 14.61 -5.23
C GLU A 211 0.61 13.22 -5.56
N ARG A 212 -0.29 13.19 -6.56
CA ARG A 212 -0.73 11.93 -7.14
C ARG A 212 0.27 11.46 -8.19
N LEU A 213 0.83 10.29 -7.98
CA LEU A 213 1.77 9.65 -8.88
C LEU A 213 1.15 8.42 -9.55
N SER A 214 1.70 8.03 -10.67
CA SER A 214 1.32 6.82 -11.42
C SER A 214 2.57 6.07 -11.87
N ALA A 215 2.38 4.90 -12.47
CA ALA A 215 3.49 4.13 -13.05
C ALA A 215 4.25 4.90 -14.14
N ASP A 216 3.56 5.81 -14.83
CA ASP A 216 4.11 6.61 -15.95
C ASP A 216 4.69 7.96 -15.49
N THR A 217 4.67 8.25 -14.19
CA THR A 217 5.22 9.51 -13.67
C THR A 217 6.75 9.53 -13.81
N ASP A 218 7.30 10.62 -14.33
CA ASP A 218 8.75 10.86 -14.28
C ASP A 218 9.17 11.17 -12.82
N ILE A 219 9.50 10.12 -12.10
CA ILE A 219 9.87 10.20 -10.68
C ILE A 219 11.10 11.07 -10.46
N ALA A 220 12.08 11.03 -11.37
CA ALA A 220 13.29 11.83 -11.23
C ALA A 220 12.99 13.34 -11.34
N ALA A 221 12.15 13.72 -12.31
CA ALA A 221 11.69 15.10 -12.46
C ALA A 221 10.87 15.55 -11.24
N TRP A 222 9.96 14.70 -10.72
CA TRP A 222 9.18 14.99 -9.54
C TRP A 222 10.07 15.22 -8.30
N ILE A 223 11.01 14.31 -8.01
CA ILE A 223 11.94 14.44 -6.89
C ILE A 223 12.76 15.73 -6.99
N LYS A 224 13.26 16.04 -8.19
CA LYS A 224 13.99 17.28 -8.43
C LYS A 224 13.15 18.52 -8.13
N GLY A 225 11.85 18.46 -8.43
CA GLY A 225 10.89 19.54 -8.15
C GLY A 225 10.64 19.81 -6.67
N LEU A 226 10.89 18.82 -5.80
CA LEU A 226 10.69 18.95 -4.35
C LEU A 226 11.71 19.89 -3.67
N ASN A 227 12.82 20.23 -4.33
CA ASN A 227 13.88 21.12 -3.82
C ASN A 227 14.29 20.75 -2.38
N LEU A 228 14.54 19.46 -2.14
CA LEU A 228 15.03 18.98 -0.85
C LEU A 228 16.48 19.44 -0.65
N SER A 229 16.68 20.35 0.26
CA SER A 229 18.00 20.92 0.64
C SER A 229 18.36 20.51 2.06
#